data_6ffcd3c479ef9d6debe59197f3617942
#
_entry.id   6ffcd3c479ef9d6debe59197f3617942
#
_cell.length_a   1.000
_cell.length_b   1.000
_cell.length_c   1.000
_cell.angle_alpha   90.00
_cell.angle_beta   90.00
_cell.angle_gamma   90.00
#
_symmetry.space_group_name_H-M   'P 1'
#
loop_
_entity.id
_entity.type
_entity.pdbx_description
1 polymer ?
#
loop_
_entity_poly.entity_id
_entity_poly.type
_entity_poly.pdbx_seq_one_letter_code
_entity_poly.pdbx_strand_id
1 'polypeptide(L)'
;IYTTTDTLSLHDALPISPTAAPAPAPEGRPRALRSAGSRAGMALKPATPWAPYEELLPELDMVLVMTVEPGFGGQSFMADQLPKVRAVRESVRRHGGQVWIQVDGGVSASTIEACAEAGADVFVAGSAVFGPEDAAAAVEQLRALVRRHPH
;
A
#
# COMPACT_ATOMS: atom_id res chain seq x y z
N ILE A 1 -11.55 -6.79 1.56
CA ILE A 1 -10.94 -6.85 2.90
C ILE A 1 -10.37 -8.24 3.03
N TYR A 2 -9.07 -8.38 2.79
CA TYR A 2 -8.34 -9.60 3.15
C TYR A 2 -7.63 -9.31 4.45
N THR A 3 -8.12 -9.87 5.54
CA THR A 3 -7.33 -10.09 6.75
C THR A 3 -6.55 -11.37 6.52
N THR A 4 -5.32 -11.27 6.03
CA THR A 4 -4.42 -12.41 5.98
C THR A 4 -3.56 -12.39 7.23
N THR A 5 -3.77 -13.36 8.09
CA THR A 5 -3.07 -13.58 9.37
C THR A 5 -1.58 -13.91 9.20
N ASP A 6 -1.10 -14.03 7.96
CA ASP A 6 0.26 -14.48 7.64
C ASP A 6 1.17 -13.40 7.03
N THR A 7 0.75 -12.13 7.07
CA THR A 7 1.58 -11.04 6.56
C THR A 7 2.32 -10.39 7.72
N LEU A 8 3.58 -10.78 7.95
CA LEU A 8 4.49 -9.99 8.77
C LEU A 8 4.78 -8.70 8.00
N SER A 9 4.13 -7.64 8.42
CA SER A 9 4.39 -6.30 7.92
C SER A 9 5.79 -5.87 8.35
N LEU A 10 6.62 -5.40 7.43
CA LEU A 10 7.88 -4.70 7.74
C LEU A 10 7.67 -3.42 8.55
N HIS A 11 6.46 -3.19 9.06
CA HIS A 11 6.10 -2.03 9.85
C HIS A 11 6.93 -1.90 11.14
N ASP A 12 7.32 -3.02 11.75
CA ASP A 12 8.13 -3.05 12.96
C ASP A 12 9.65 -3.00 12.72
N ALA A 13 10.08 -2.99 11.47
CA ALA A 13 11.50 -3.11 11.13
C ALA A 13 12.20 -1.80 10.78
N LEU A 14 11.51 -0.67 10.75
CA LEU A 14 12.12 0.63 10.54
C LEU A 14 12.01 1.47 11.80
N PRO A 15 13.12 1.71 12.55
CA PRO A 15 13.15 2.77 13.54
C PRO A 15 12.99 4.10 12.81
N ILE A 16 11.84 4.75 13.00
CA ILE A 16 11.53 6.01 12.37
C ILE A 16 12.00 7.13 13.28
N SER A 17 13.23 7.58 13.10
CA SER A 17 13.68 8.88 13.59
C SER A 17 13.29 9.95 12.57
N PRO A 18 12.64 11.05 12.98
CA PRO A 18 12.16 12.09 12.08
C PRO A 18 13.24 12.96 11.42
N THR A 19 14.52 12.68 11.65
CA THR A 19 15.66 13.51 11.21
C THR A 19 16.75 12.76 10.45
N ALA A 20 16.53 11.53 10.02
CA ALA A 20 17.55 10.77 9.30
C ALA A 20 17.36 10.86 7.79
N ALA A 21 18.48 11.07 7.06
CA ALA A 21 18.61 10.78 5.64
C ALA A 21 17.99 9.41 5.31
N PRO A 22 17.53 9.17 4.07
CA PRO A 22 16.90 7.89 3.71
C PRO A 22 17.83 6.77 4.17
N ALA A 23 17.33 5.93 5.09
CA ALA A 23 18.08 4.75 5.52
C ALA A 23 18.38 3.91 4.27
N PRO A 24 19.59 3.32 4.16
CA PRO A 24 19.89 2.44 3.05
C PRO A 24 18.79 1.38 2.93
N ALA A 25 18.41 1.07 1.68
CA ALA A 25 17.43 0.06 1.39
C ALA A 25 17.66 -1.18 2.27
N PRO A 26 16.64 -1.81 2.83
CA PRO A 26 16.80 -2.97 3.71
C PRO A 26 17.22 -4.21 2.89
N GLU A 27 18.41 -4.14 2.30
CA GLU A 27 18.99 -5.21 1.51
C GLU A 27 18.97 -6.54 2.29
N GLY A 28 18.45 -7.58 1.67
CA GLY A 28 18.41 -8.92 2.24
C GLY A 28 17.25 -9.22 3.22
N ARG A 29 16.50 -8.23 3.72
CA ARG A 29 15.36 -8.48 4.62
C ARG A 29 14.16 -9.14 3.93
N PRO A 30 13.72 -8.71 2.73
CA PRO A 30 12.62 -9.39 2.04
C PRO A 30 12.95 -10.84 1.73
N ARG A 31 14.18 -11.10 1.32
CA ARG A 31 14.68 -12.45 1.02
C ARG A 31 14.68 -13.36 2.25
N ALA A 32 15.08 -12.83 3.42
CA ALA A 32 15.05 -13.57 4.68
C ALA A 32 13.62 -13.92 5.11
N LEU A 33 12.65 -13.01 4.95
CA LEU A 33 11.23 -13.26 5.22
C LEU A 33 10.68 -14.39 4.34
N ARG A 34 10.96 -14.33 3.03
CA ARG A 34 10.53 -15.37 2.09
C ARG A 34 11.16 -16.72 2.39
N SER A 35 12.43 -16.74 2.78
CA SER A 35 13.12 -17.98 3.20
C SER A 35 12.51 -18.59 4.46
N ALA A 36 11.90 -17.78 5.32
CA ALA A 36 11.13 -18.22 6.49
C ALA A 36 9.69 -18.66 6.15
N GLY A 37 9.30 -18.67 4.87
CA GLY A 37 7.95 -19.06 4.42
C GLY A 37 6.90 -17.95 4.51
N SER A 38 7.31 -16.70 4.84
CA SER A 38 6.41 -15.55 4.93
C SER A 38 6.40 -14.74 3.62
N ARG A 39 5.32 -14.01 3.37
CA ARG A 39 5.29 -13.00 2.30
C ARG A 39 6.02 -11.75 2.72
N ALA A 40 6.72 -11.11 1.78
CA ALA A 40 7.46 -9.89 2.02
C ALA A 40 6.66 -8.67 1.52
N GLY A 41 6.31 -7.76 2.43
CA GLY A 41 5.68 -6.49 2.10
C GLY A 41 6.56 -5.31 2.50
N MET A 42 6.52 -4.23 1.74
CA MET A 42 7.21 -2.98 2.04
C MET A 42 6.24 -1.82 2.10
N ALA A 43 6.32 -1.00 3.16
CA ALA A 43 5.51 0.19 3.33
C ALA A 43 6.31 1.46 3.03
N LEU A 44 5.73 2.37 2.24
CA LEU A 44 6.29 3.66 1.89
C LEU A 44 5.46 4.77 2.53
N LYS A 45 6.09 5.58 3.36
CA LYS A 45 5.49 6.81 3.90
C LYS A 45 5.32 7.86 2.80
N PRO A 46 4.47 8.88 3.02
CA PRO A 46 4.31 9.97 2.06
C PRO A 46 5.64 10.62 1.64
N ALA A 47 6.53 10.90 2.58
CA ALA A 47 7.83 11.51 2.29
C ALA A 47 8.87 10.55 1.68
N THR A 48 8.61 9.24 1.64
CA THR A 48 9.57 8.25 1.12
C THR A 48 9.37 8.04 -0.38
N PRO A 49 10.38 8.35 -1.23
CA PRO A 49 10.29 8.11 -2.67
C PRO A 49 10.36 6.62 -2.99
N TRP A 50 9.76 6.23 -4.13
CA TRP A 50 9.79 4.84 -4.61
C TRP A 50 11.13 4.46 -5.27
N ALA A 51 11.70 5.34 -6.09
CA ALA A 51 12.81 5.04 -6.98
C ALA A 51 14.00 4.28 -6.33
N PRO A 52 14.45 4.61 -5.10
CA PRO A 52 15.56 3.89 -4.46
C PRO A 52 15.27 2.42 -4.12
N TYR A 53 13.99 2.01 -4.14
CA TYR A 53 13.54 0.67 -3.73
C TYR A 53 13.09 -0.20 -4.91
N GLU A 54 13.12 0.31 -6.12
CA GLU A 54 12.63 -0.40 -7.31
C GLU A 54 13.35 -1.74 -7.53
N GLU A 55 14.64 -1.81 -7.24
CA GLU A 55 15.44 -3.03 -7.40
C GLU A 55 15.02 -4.16 -6.43
N LEU A 56 14.31 -3.83 -5.34
CA LEU A 56 13.78 -4.82 -4.40
C LEU A 56 12.51 -5.50 -4.90
N LEU A 57 11.88 -4.99 -5.96
CA LEU A 57 10.59 -5.45 -6.44
C LEU A 57 10.52 -6.98 -6.67
N PRO A 58 11.55 -7.66 -7.24
CA PRO A 58 11.53 -9.12 -7.42
C PRO A 58 11.47 -9.91 -6.10
N GLU A 59 11.81 -9.28 -4.99
CA GLU A 59 11.82 -9.90 -3.66
C GLU A 59 10.55 -9.59 -2.86
N LEU A 60 9.66 -8.72 -3.38
CA LEU A 60 8.45 -8.27 -2.71
C LEU A 60 7.22 -8.99 -3.25
N ASP A 61 6.27 -9.26 -2.36
CA ASP A 61 4.93 -9.74 -2.68
C ASP A 61 3.91 -8.57 -2.64
N MET A 62 4.24 -7.49 -1.92
CA MET A 62 3.36 -6.32 -1.79
C MET A 62 4.15 -5.03 -1.53
N VAL A 63 3.67 -3.93 -2.11
CA VAL A 63 4.11 -2.57 -1.79
C VAL A 63 2.90 -1.78 -1.26
N LEU A 64 2.99 -1.31 -0.03
CA LEU A 64 2.00 -0.41 0.58
C LEU A 64 2.44 1.04 0.39
N VAL A 65 1.61 1.86 -0.22
CA VAL A 65 1.77 3.32 -0.30
C VAL A 65 0.83 3.97 0.72
N MET A 66 1.40 4.67 1.69
CA MET A 66 0.63 5.45 2.65
C MET A 66 0.10 6.71 1.98
N THR A 67 -1.21 6.93 2.09
CA THR A 67 -1.93 8.10 1.57
C THR A 67 -2.41 9.04 2.68
N VAL A 68 -1.81 8.89 3.86
CA VAL A 68 -1.83 9.79 5.02
C VAL A 68 -0.50 9.68 5.74
N GLU A 69 -0.17 10.63 6.61
CA GLU A 69 0.97 10.46 7.52
C GLU A 69 0.65 9.38 8.56
N PRO A 70 1.53 8.38 8.77
CA PRO A 70 1.29 7.34 9.75
C PRO A 70 1.31 7.90 11.18
N GLY A 71 0.39 7.42 12.03
CA GLY A 71 0.38 7.76 13.46
C GLY A 71 -1.00 7.96 14.08
N PHE A 72 -1.97 8.47 13.36
CA PHE A 72 -3.34 8.65 13.88
C PHE A 72 -4.39 8.55 12.76
N GLY A 73 -5.61 8.16 13.13
CA GLY A 73 -6.72 8.02 12.20
C GLY A 73 -7.40 9.36 11.86
N GLY A 74 -8.34 9.32 10.89
CA GLY A 74 -9.18 10.46 10.55
C GLY A 74 -8.50 11.57 9.74
N GLN A 75 -7.32 11.31 9.19
CA GLN A 75 -6.61 12.26 8.35
C GLN A 75 -7.21 12.33 6.94
N SER A 76 -7.04 13.49 6.29
CA SER A 76 -7.44 13.70 4.91
C SER A 76 -6.55 12.89 3.95
N PHE A 77 -7.16 12.33 2.91
CA PHE A 77 -6.48 11.62 1.85
C PHE A 77 -5.47 12.51 1.13
N MET A 78 -4.26 12.02 0.95
CA MET A 78 -3.17 12.71 0.26
C MET A 78 -3.13 12.29 -1.22
N ALA A 79 -3.85 13.02 -2.08
CA ALA A 79 -3.92 12.72 -3.52
C ALA A 79 -2.56 12.89 -4.24
N ASP A 80 -1.65 13.65 -3.68
CA ASP A 80 -0.27 13.82 -4.16
C ASP A 80 0.58 12.55 -4.05
N GLN A 81 0.09 11.50 -3.38
CA GLN A 81 0.72 10.20 -3.33
C GLN A 81 0.32 9.28 -4.52
N LEU A 82 -0.72 9.60 -5.28
CA LEU A 82 -1.15 8.82 -6.44
C LEU A 82 -0.08 8.70 -7.54
N PRO A 83 0.74 9.72 -7.84
CA PRO A 83 1.89 9.56 -8.74
C PRO A 83 2.87 8.49 -8.28
N LYS A 84 3.07 8.29 -6.96
CA LYS A 84 3.91 7.22 -6.42
C LYS A 84 3.29 5.84 -6.68
N VAL A 85 1.97 5.70 -6.49
CA VAL A 85 1.24 4.47 -6.83
C VAL A 85 1.42 4.12 -8.31
N ARG A 86 1.29 5.11 -9.22
CA ARG A 86 1.53 4.91 -10.67
C ARG A 86 2.96 4.46 -10.95
N ALA A 87 3.94 5.08 -10.30
CA ALA A 87 5.35 4.71 -10.48
C ALA A 87 5.63 3.26 -10.04
N VAL A 88 5.06 2.83 -8.90
CA VAL A 88 5.15 1.44 -8.44
C VAL A 88 4.49 0.50 -9.46
N ARG A 89 3.28 0.81 -9.94
CA ARG A 89 2.57 0.00 -10.95
C ARG A 89 3.38 -0.14 -12.24
N GLU A 90 3.97 0.93 -12.71
CA GLU A 90 4.82 0.92 -13.90
C GLU A 90 6.06 0.03 -13.70
N SER A 91 6.68 0.10 -12.52
CA SER A 91 7.80 -0.78 -12.17
C SER A 91 7.36 -2.25 -12.14
N VAL A 92 6.21 -2.58 -11.53
CA VAL A 92 5.65 -3.95 -11.53
C VAL A 92 5.43 -4.46 -12.95
N ARG A 93 4.86 -3.65 -13.84
CA ARG A 93 4.66 -4.02 -15.25
C ARG A 93 5.97 -4.29 -15.99
N ARG A 94 6.98 -3.44 -15.79
CA ARG A 94 8.31 -3.63 -16.42
C ARG A 94 9.02 -4.90 -15.97
N HIS A 95 8.88 -5.27 -14.71
CA HIS A 95 9.52 -6.45 -14.14
C HIS A 95 8.73 -7.76 -14.37
N GLY A 96 7.50 -7.67 -14.90
CA GLY A 96 6.65 -8.83 -15.18
C GLY A 96 6.23 -9.61 -13.93
N GLY A 97 6.31 -9.01 -12.74
CA GLY A 97 5.99 -9.63 -11.46
C GLY A 97 4.51 -9.50 -11.08
N GLN A 98 4.09 -10.31 -10.11
CA GLN A 98 2.77 -10.23 -9.47
C GLN A 98 2.92 -9.64 -8.07
N VAL A 99 3.23 -8.35 -7.99
CA VAL A 99 3.34 -7.62 -6.73
C VAL A 99 2.07 -6.82 -6.51
N TRP A 100 1.41 -7.02 -5.39
CA TRP A 100 0.22 -6.26 -5.03
C TRP A 100 0.59 -4.85 -4.59
N ILE A 101 -0.20 -3.89 -5.03
CA ILE A 101 -0.05 -2.50 -4.64
C ILE A 101 -1.20 -2.14 -3.72
N GLN A 102 -0.88 -1.86 -2.47
CA GLN A 102 -1.85 -1.50 -1.43
C GLN A 102 -1.78 0.00 -1.15
N VAL A 103 -2.93 0.61 -0.91
CA VAL A 103 -3.06 1.97 -0.40
C VAL A 103 -3.73 1.96 0.97
N ASP A 104 -3.21 2.78 1.89
CA ASP A 104 -3.73 2.94 3.24
C ASP A 104 -3.73 4.42 3.64
N GLY A 105 -4.91 4.90 4.02
CA GLY A 105 -5.14 6.25 4.51
C GLY A 105 -6.17 7.04 3.72
N GLY A 106 -7.29 7.40 4.35
CA GLY A 106 -8.34 8.23 3.78
C GLY A 106 -9.09 7.61 2.59
N VAL A 107 -9.02 6.29 2.42
CA VAL A 107 -9.75 5.56 1.38
C VAL A 107 -11.24 5.56 1.67
N SER A 108 -12.04 6.02 0.72
CA SER A 108 -13.48 6.19 0.81
C SER A 108 -14.12 6.09 -0.57
N ALA A 109 -15.46 6.16 -0.67
CA ALA A 109 -16.16 6.18 -1.95
C ALA A 109 -15.72 7.32 -2.88
N SER A 110 -15.25 8.44 -2.33
CA SER A 110 -14.79 9.60 -3.11
C SER A 110 -13.32 9.52 -3.56
N THR A 111 -12.53 8.58 -3.02
CA THR A 111 -11.08 8.50 -3.30
C THR A 111 -10.64 7.17 -3.91
N ILE A 112 -11.42 6.10 -3.71
CA ILE A 112 -11.04 4.74 -4.09
C ILE A 112 -10.89 4.55 -5.61
N GLU A 113 -11.71 5.22 -6.43
CA GLU A 113 -11.61 5.14 -7.89
C GLU A 113 -10.26 5.71 -8.37
N ALA A 114 -9.85 6.87 -7.84
CA ALA A 114 -8.57 7.47 -8.19
C ALA A 114 -7.37 6.59 -7.77
N CYS A 115 -7.49 5.87 -6.64
CA CYS A 115 -6.48 4.89 -6.22
C CYS A 115 -6.42 3.70 -7.18
N ALA A 116 -7.57 3.17 -7.60
CA ALA A 116 -7.67 2.09 -8.57
C ALA A 116 -7.10 2.52 -9.93
N GLU A 117 -7.50 3.68 -10.47
CA GLU A 117 -6.93 4.25 -11.70
C GLU A 117 -5.41 4.44 -11.65
N ALA A 118 -4.87 4.77 -10.47
CA ALA A 118 -3.44 4.88 -10.27
C ALA A 118 -2.72 3.51 -10.28
N GLY A 119 -3.45 2.41 -10.15
CA GLY A 119 -2.92 1.05 -10.21
C GLY A 119 -2.88 0.31 -8.87
N ALA A 120 -3.62 0.75 -7.86
CA ALA A 120 -3.75 0.00 -6.61
C ALA A 120 -4.66 -1.22 -6.77
N ASP A 121 -4.29 -2.34 -6.15
CA ASP A 121 -5.03 -3.61 -6.15
C ASP A 121 -5.74 -3.84 -4.81
N VAL A 122 -5.17 -3.31 -3.71
CA VAL A 122 -5.62 -3.55 -2.34
C VAL A 122 -5.89 -2.21 -1.65
N PHE A 123 -7.01 -2.11 -0.95
CA PHE A 123 -7.50 -0.87 -0.34
C PHE A 123 -7.79 -1.09 1.13
N VAL A 124 -7.17 -0.29 1.99
CA VAL A 124 -7.47 -0.27 3.43
C VAL A 124 -8.43 0.88 3.71
N ALA A 125 -9.65 0.53 4.11
CA ALA A 125 -10.72 1.47 4.36
C ALA A 125 -11.32 1.21 5.76
N GLY A 126 -10.94 1.99 6.75
CA GLY A 126 -11.45 1.89 8.12
C GLY A 126 -12.77 2.62 8.30
N SER A 127 -12.72 3.94 8.45
CA SER A 127 -13.91 4.77 8.71
C SER A 127 -14.98 4.69 7.62
N ALA A 128 -14.59 4.50 6.36
CA ALA A 128 -15.53 4.36 5.25
C ALA A 128 -16.36 3.06 5.31
N VAL A 129 -15.86 2.04 6.02
CA VAL A 129 -16.57 0.75 6.20
C VAL A 129 -17.29 0.69 7.55
N PHE A 130 -16.63 1.11 8.62
CA PHE A 130 -17.14 0.98 9.98
C PHE A 130 -17.88 2.22 10.50
N GLY A 131 -17.87 3.33 9.76
CA GLY A 131 -18.64 4.53 10.07
C GLY A 131 -20.14 4.41 9.75
N PRO A 132 -20.55 3.86 8.60
CA PRO A 132 -21.94 3.57 8.25
C PRO A 132 -22.56 2.50 9.15
N GLU A 133 -23.91 2.51 9.29
CA GLU A 133 -24.64 1.48 10.04
C GLU A 133 -24.52 0.09 9.40
N ASP A 134 -24.47 0.02 8.06
CA ASP A 134 -24.31 -1.23 7.29
C ASP A 134 -22.93 -1.30 6.65
N ALA A 135 -22.00 -1.96 7.34
CA ALA A 135 -20.65 -2.18 6.85
C ALA A 135 -20.60 -3.08 5.59
N ALA A 136 -21.53 -4.04 5.45
CA ALA A 136 -21.58 -4.92 4.29
C ALA A 136 -21.96 -4.14 3.03
N ALA A 137 -22.99 -3.29 3.11
CA ALA A 137 -23.38 -2.39 2.02
C ALA A 137 -22.26 -1.42 1.65
N ALA A 138 -21.54 -0.87 2.64
CA ALA A 138 -20.40 0.00 2.41
C ALA A 138 -19.26 -0.72 1.64
N VAL A 139 -18.95 -1.96 1.99
CA VAL A 139 -17.96 -2.79 1.27
C VAL A 139 -18.39 -3.04 -0.17
N GLU A 140 -19.65 -3.40 -0.42
CA GLU A 140 -20.15 -3.65 -1.78
C GLU A 140 -20.12 -2.38 -2.63
N GLN A 141 -20.44 -1.22 -2.04
CA GLN A 141 -20.33 0.06 -2.73
C GLN A 141 -18.88 0.33 -3.16
N LEU A 142 -17.91 0.18 -2.27
CA LEU A 142 -16.49 0.37 -2.58
C LEU A 142 -16.01 -0.62 -3.66
N ARG A 143 -16.41 -1.89 -3.57
CA ARG A 143 -16.10 -2.91 -4.58
C ARG A 143 -16.66 -2.57 -5.95
N ALA A 144 -17.89 -2.06 -6.02
CA ALA A 144 -18.52 -1.68 -7.28
C ALA A 144 -17.75 -0.55 -7.99
N LEU A 145 -17.18 0.39 -7.24
CA LEU A 145 -16.36 1.48 -7.77
C LEU A 145 -15.04 0.94 -8.35
N VAL A 146 -14.36 0.04 -7.63
CA VAL A 146 -13.06 -0.53 -8.07
C VAL A 146 -13.19 -1.43 -9.29
N ARG A 147 -14.28 -2.21 -9.43
CA ARG A 147 -14.49 -3.13 -10.56
C ARG A 147 -14.49 -2.46 -11.94
N ARG A 148 -14.61 -1.15 -11.99
CA ARG A 148 -14.53 -0.36 -13.24
C ARG A 148 -13.11 -0.18 -13.75
N HIS A 149 -12.11 -0.48 -12.92
CA HIS A 149 -10.68 -0.24 -13.19
C HIS A 149 -9.86 -1.54 -13.04
N PRO A 150 -10.05 -2.56 -13.92
CA PRO A 150 -9.24 -3.78 -13.89
C PRO A 150 -7.80 -3.47 -14.34
N HIS A 151 -6.85 -4.09 -13.68
CA HIS A 151 -5.41 -4.01 -14.01
C HIS A 151 -4.89 -5.32 -14.56
#